data_3aa794f194e346a5b17d4f734cb34151
#
_entry.id   3aa794f194e346a5b17d4f734cb34151
#
_cell.length_a   1.000
_cell.length_b   1.000
_cell.length_c   1.000
_cell.angle_alpha   90.00
_cell.angle_beta   90.00
_cell.angle_gamma   90.00
#
_symmetry.space_group_name_H-M   'P 1'
#
loop_
_entity.id
_entity.type
_entity.pdbx_description
1 polymer ?
#
loop_
_entity_poly.entity_id
_entity_poly.type
_entity_poly.pdbx_seq_one_letter_code
_entity_poly.pdbx_strand_id
1 'polypeptide(L)'
;MTLLHRFKSDISVVETPRRFNNPFYYMPHTLCAIAADEVRAIISSDSVLAADAAKGKMFGVLVVKDSSGEPGFLAAFSGLLAGSNNVPGFVPPVFDLQSPTGYFKQEEGEISALNRKIKEQENGGEYVAAVAVVDTLKSAMEKELLAMREAMRSGKQRRDALRAAGGLSVTDEAALVRESQFQKAELKRLTAKWQQKIAESEAALVPLKASIVAMKEERKRRSAALQRWLFEQFRVLNGKGAEKSLLAIFAEHSGIIPPAGAGECAAPKLLQYAFVNGLRPRAMAEFWMGASPVGEVRRDGCFYGACKSKCEPILGFMLQGLDVEENALEKGGDISNINIVYEDEAIVVVEKPAGVLSVPGILGGTSVQQWLRDDYLRSNELFVVHRLDMATSGLLIAAKSMEVYKELQRQFAEREVKKQYIALLDGVPQNSEGVIELPLAADYENRPRQKVDYVSGKPAVTRYKVVDCVERDGRQCAVVRFEPVTGRTHQLRVHSAHKSGLDCPILGDALYGSAGERLMLHASRIEFVHPISRENIELECLPSFVG
;
A
#
# COMPACT_ATOMS: atom_id res chain seq x y z
N MET A 1 -31.90 -22.27 -12.73
CA MET A 1 -31.66 -21.26 -13.79
C MET A 1 -30.23 -20.75 -13.65
N THR A 2 -29.49 -20.71 -14.73
CA THR A 2 -28.12 -20.16 -14.72
C THR A 2 -28.18 -18.63 -14.57
N LEU A 3 -27.31 -18.05 -13.74
CA LEU A 3 -27.17 -16.61 -13.55
C LEU A 3 -26.33 -15.96 -14.70
N LEU A 4 -26.34 -16.59 -15.86
CA LEU A 4 -25.67 -16.11 -17.05
C LEU A 4 -26.51 -15.04 -17.74
N HIS A 5 -25.98 -13.84 -17.79
CA HIS A 5 -26.57 -12.74 -18.57
C HIS A 5 -26.17 -12.86 -20.04
N ARG A 6 -27.13 -12.62 -20.95
CA ARG A 6 -26.83 -12.39 -22.37
C ARG A 6 -26.66 -10.89 -22.59
N PHE A 7 -25.73 -10.53 -23.44
CA PHE A 7 -25.53 -9.12 -23.81
C PHE A 7 -26.79 -8.59 -24.49
N LYS A 8 -27.25 -7.43 -24.03
CA LYS A 8 -28.35 -6.68 -24.66
C LYS A 8 -27.82 -5.78 -25.76
N SER A 9 -26.58 -5.31 -25.64
CA SER A 9 -25.87 -4.51 -26.60
C SER A 9 -25.38 -5.39 -27.75
N ASP A 10 -25.29 -4.83 -28.98
CA ASP A 10 -24.67 -5.53 -30.10
C ASP A 10 -23.18 -5.70 -29.88
N ILE A 11 -22.74 -6.95 -29.83
CA ILE A 11 -21.33 -7.36 -29.62
C ILE A 11 -20.74 -8.03 -30.87
N SER A 12 -21.46 -8.04 -31.99
CA SER A 12 -21.07 -8.79 -33.21
C SER A 12 -19.73 -8.36 -33.79
N VAL A 13 -19.33 -7.11 -33.59
CA VAL A 13 -18.07 -6.53 -34.04
C VAL A 13 -16.92 -6.66 -33.02
N VAL A 14 -17.18 -7.20 -31.82
CA VAL A 14 -16.19 -7.30 -30.76
C VAL A 14 -15.67 -8.73 -30.66
N GLU A 15 -14.41 -8.94 -31.02
CA GLU A 15 -13.79 -10.26 -30.97
C GLU A 15 -13.66 -10.74 -29.49
N THR A 16 -14.02 -11.99 -29.24
CA THR A 16 -13.84 -12.60 -27.91
C THR A 16 -12.35 -12.90 -27.68
N PRO A 17 -11.75 -12.49 -26.55
CA PRO A 17 -10.32 -12.71 -26.31
C PRO A 17 -9.97 -14.21 -26.31
N ARG A 18 -8.82 -14.53 -26.88
CA ARG A 18 -8.30 -15.91 -26.94
C ARG A 18 -7.73 -16.32 -25.58
N ARG A 19 -6.98 -15.42 -24.94
CA ARG A 19 -6.38 -15.60 -23.62
C ARG A 19 -7.20 -14.87 -22.55
N PHE A 20 -7.19 -15.36 -21.34
CA PHE A 20 -7.83 -14.69 -20.20
C PHE A 20 -6.94 -13.51 -19.76
N ASN A 21 -7.52 -12.31 -19.61
CA ASN A 21 -6.75 -11.14 -19.21
C ASN A 21 -6.18 -11.29 -17.79
N ASN A 22 -4.99 -10.72 -17.56
CA ASN A 22 -4.39 -10.74 -16.23
C ASN A 22 -5.26 -9.93 -15.23
N PRO A 23 -5.78 -10.51 -14.13
CA PRO A 23 -6.74 -9.82 -13.26
C PRO A 23 -6.13 -8.69 -12.41
N PHE A 24 -4.80 -8.63 -12.30
CA PHE A 24 -4.11 -7.62 -11.47
C PHE A 24 -3.69 -6.40 -12.27
N TYR A 25 -3.48 -6.60 -13.57
CA TYR A 25 -2.95 -5.55 -14.43
C TYR A 25 -3.53 -5.67 -15.84
N TYR A 26 -4.57 -4.93 -16.10
CA TYR A 26 -5.27 -4.99 -17.39
C TYR A 26 -5.85 -3.63 -17.80
N MET A 27 -6.04 -3.45 -19.09
CA MET A 27 -7.04 -2.55 -19.64
C MET A 27 -8.34 -3.37 -19.79
N PRO A 28 -9.50 -2.89 -19.34
CA PRO A 28 -10.72 -3.65 -19.45
C PRO A 28 -11.02 -3.95 -20.93
N HIS A 29 -11.26 -5.23 -21.22
CA HIS A 29 -11.67 -5.64 -22.58
C HIS A 29 -13.04 -5.02 -22.91
N THR A 30 -13.28 -4.65 -24.17
CA THR A 30 -14.53 -4.00 -24.60
C THR A 30 -15.78 -4.75 -24.15
N LEU A 31 -15.79 -6.09 -24.23
CA LEU A 31 -16.91 -6.91 -23.72
C LEU A 31 -17.10 -6.74 -22.20
N CYS A 32 -16.03 -6.58 -21.43
CA CYS A 32 -16.15 -6.33 -19.99
C CYS A 32 -16.68 -4.92 -19.68
N ALA A 33 -16.33 -3.93 -20.50
CA ALA A 33 -16.87 -2.58 -20.35
C ALA A 33 -18.37 -2.55 -20.65
N ILE A 34 -18.81 -3.19 -21.74
CA ILE A 34 -20.24 -3.35 -22.07
C ILE A 34 -20.99 -4.08 -20.96
N ALA A 35 -20.45 -5.21 -20.48
CA ALA A 35 -21.05 -5.95 -19.37
C ALA A 35 -21.15 -5.12 -18.07
N ALA A 36 -20.14 -4.32 -17.77
CA ALA A 36 -20.15 -3.43 -16.62
C ALA A 36 -21.23 -2.36 -16.74
N ASP A 37 -21.41 -1.75 -17.90
CA ASP A 37 -22.47 -0.77 -18.16
C ASP A 37 -23.87 -1.39 -18.03
N GLU A 38 -24.07 -2.61 -18.51
CA GLU A 38 -25.33 -3.34 -18.33
C GLU A 38 -25.58 -3.67 -16.84
N VAL A 39 -24.57 -4.07 -16.08
CA VAL A 39 -24.69 -4.27 -14.63
C VAL A 39 -25.02 -2.97 -13.90
N ARG A 40 -24.40 -1.86 -14.27
CA ARG A 40 -24.70 -0.52 -13.71
C ARG A 40 -26.16 -0.13 -13.99
N ALA A 41 -26.67 -0.40 -15.18
CA ALA A 41 -28.07 -0.17 -15.52
C ALA A 41 -29.02 -1.03 -14.66
N ILE A 42 -28.68 -2.30 -14.41
CA ILE A 42 -29.45 -3.18 -13.52
C ILE A 42 -29.49 -2.61 -12.10
N ILE A 43 -28.34 -2.23 -11.55
CA ILE A 43 -28.25 -1.66 -10.18
C ILE A 43 -29.03 -0.34 -10.10
N SER A 44 -28.90 0.54 -11.09
CA SER A 44 -29.56 1.85 -11.13
C SER A 44 -31.08 1.75 -11.28
N SER A 45 -31.60 0.64 -11.82
CA SER A 45 -33.04 0.41 -11.94
C SER A 45 -33.70 -0.04 -10.63
N ASP A 46 -32.93 -0.45 -9.61
CA ASP A 46 -33.40 -0.82 -8.29
C ASP A 46 -32.96 0.22 -7.26
N SER A 47 -33.90 0.93 -6.66
CA SER A 47 -33.62 2.04 -5.72
C SER A 47 -32.87 1.60 -4.47
N VAL A 48 -33.05 0.35 -3.99
CA VAL A 48 -32.38 -0.18 -2.80
C VAL A 48 -30.93 -0.51 -3.12
N LEU A 49 -30.70 -1.18 -4.25
CA LEU A 49 -29.36 -1.52 -4.72
C LEU A 49 -28.56 -0.25 -5.07
N ALA A 50 -29.21 0.71 -5.76
CA ALA A 50 -28.59 1.99 -6.11
C ALA A 50 -28.17 2.80 -4.88
N ALA A 51 -29.03 2.89 -3.85
CA ALA A 51 -28.76 3.60 -2.61
C ALA A 51 -27.59 2.98 -1.81
N ASP A 52 -27.42 1.65 -1.84
CA ASP A 52 -26.30 1.00 -1.18
C ASP A 52 -25.01 1.10 -2.02
N ALA A 53 -25.08 0.94 -3.33
CA ALA A 53 -23.96 1.12 -4.24
C ALA A 53 -23.39 2.55 -4.20
N ALA A 54 -24.24 3.57 -4.05
CA ALA A 54 -23.85 4.98 -3.91
C ALA A 54 -22.91 5.24 -2.71
N LYS A 55 -22.94 4.41 -1.67
CA LYS A 55 -22.01 4.48 -0.52
C LYS A 55 -20.58 4.04 -0.88
N GLY A 56 -20.38 3.47 -2.05
CA GLY A 56 -19.10 2.96 -2.55
C GLY A 56 -18.99 1.44 -2.48
N LYS A 57 -18.97 0.80 -3.65
CA LYS A 57 -18.94 -0.66 -3.78
C LYS A 57 -18.14 -1.12 -4.99
N MET A 58 -17.38 -2.21 -4.82
CA MET A 58 -16.73 -2.91 -5.93
C MET A 58 -17.66 -3.96 -6.52
N PHE A 59 -17.87 -3.88 -7.81
CA PHE A 59 -18.55 -4.88 -8.62
C PHE A 59 -17.56 -5.55 -9.56
N GLY A 60 -17.93 -6.73 -10.07
CA GLY A 60 -17.13 -7.44 -11.05
C GLY A 60 -18.01 -8.06 -12.12
N VAL A 61 -17.45 -8.20 -13.30
CA VAL A 61 -18.04 -8.92 -14.43
C VAL A 61 -17.04 -9.94 -14.96
N LEU A 62 -17.56 -11.09 -15.39
CA LEU A 62 -16.79 -12.15 -16.03
C LEU A 62 -17.45 -12.54 -17.34
N VAL A 63 -16.82 -12.22 -18.45
CA VAL A 63 -17.24 -12.69 -19.78
C VAL A 63 -16.90 -14.17 -19.89
N VAL A 64 -17.87 -14.96 -20.26
CA VAL A 64 -17.75 -16.42 -20.39
C VAL A 64 -18.34 -16.90 -21.73
N LYS A 65 -17.94 -18.08 -22.17
CA LYS A 65 -18.66 -18.86 -23.19
C LYS A 65 -19.36 -20.03 -22.51
N ASP A 66 -20.60 -20.25 -22.87
CA ASP A 66 -21.37 -21.42 -22.42
C ASP A 66 -21.00 -22.70 -23.19
N SER A 67 -21.72 -23.80 -22.94
CA SER A 67 -21.52 -25.07 -23.61
C SER A 67 -21.79 -25.05 -25.13
N SER A 68 -22.63 -24.11 -25.58
CA SER A 68 -22.89 -23.90 -27.02
C SER A 68 -21.84 -23.02 -27.72
N GLY A 69 -20.92 -22.42 -26.92
CA GLY A 69 -19.92 -21.47 -27.41
C GLY A 69 -20.40 -20.03 -27.47
N GLU A 70 -21.65 -19.76 -27.07
CA GLU A 70 -22.24 -18.43 -27.06
C GLU A 70 -21.69 -17.57 -25.94
N PRO A 71 -21.34 -16.30 -26.21
CA PRO A 71 -20.84 -15.39 -25.20
C PRO A 71 -21.96 -14.89 -24.29
N GLY A 72 -21.61 -14.70 -23.03
CA GLY A 72 -22.44 -14.06 -22.01
C GLY A 72 -21.55 -13.56 -20.89
N PHE A 73 -22.14 -13.01 -19.85
CA PHE A 73 -21.38 -12.55 -18.69
C PHE A 73 -22.04 -12.91 -17.37
N LEU A 74 -21.23 -13.03 -16.34
CA LEU A 74 -21.62 -13.15 -14.93
C LEU A 74 -21.35 -11.82 -14.24
N ALA A 75 -22.16 -11.50 -13.21
CA ALA A 75 -22.01 -10.32 -12.37
C ALA A 75 -21.81 -10.70 -10.90
N ALA A 76 -20.96 -10.00 -10.18
CA ALA A 76 -20.73 -10.14 -8.75
C ALA A 76 -20.49 -8.79 -8.06
N PHE A 77 -20.57 -8.80 -6.74
CA PHE A 77 -20.18 -7.66 -5.89
C PHE A 77 -19.32 -8.16 -4.71
N SER A 78 -18.49 -7.27 -4.17
CA SER A 78 -17.67 -7.58 -3.01
C SER A 78 -18.45 -7.39 -1.71
N GLY A 79 -18.34 -8.33 -0.77
CA GLY A 79 -19.03 -8.31 0.52
C GLY A 79 -20.55 -8.41 0.40
N LEU A 80 -21.29 -7.51 1.07
CA LEU A 80 -22.76 -7.45 1.06
C LEU A 80 -23.25 -6.33 0.15
N LEU A 81 -24.42 -6.52 -0.47
CA LEU A 81 -25.15 -5.49 -1.22
C LEU A 81 -26.58 -5.43 -0.66
N ALA A 82 -27.01 -4.24 -0.24
CA ALA A 82 -28.29 -4.04 0.45
C ALA A 82 -28.49 -4.98 1.66
N GLY A 83 -27.39 -5.25 2.40
CA GLY A 83 -27.41 -6.14 3.57
C GLY A 83 -27.41 -7.65 3.26
N SER A 84 -27.40 -8.05 1.98
CA SER A 84 -27.42 -9.45 1.55
C SER A 84 -26.13 -9.83 0.80
N ASN A 85 -25.69 -11.08 0.95
CA ASN A 85 -24.65 -11.68 0.12
C ASN A 85 -25.21 -12.42 -1.11
N ASN A 86 -26.53 -12.53 -1.21
CA ASN A 86 -27.25 -13.21 -2.28
C ASN A 86 -28.32 -12.27 -2.86
N VAL A 87 -28.06 -11.73 -4.05
CA VAL A 87 -28.91 -10.77 -4.75
C VAL A 87 -29.26 -11.31 -6.12
N PRO A 88 -30.55 -11.28 -6.54
CA PRO A 88 -30.96 -11.76 -7.86
C PRO A 88 -30.14 -11.13 -9.00
N GLY A 89 -29.71 -11.95 -9.96
CA GLY A 89 -28.88 -11.53 -11.08
C GLY A 89 -27.36 -11.48 -10.80
N PHE A 90 -26.94 -11.68 -9.55
CA PHE A 90 -25.52 -11.77 -9.17
C PHE A 90 -25.18 -13.19 -8.73
N VAL A 91 -23.94 -13.61 -9.00
CA VAL A 91 -23.48 -14.93 -8.56
C VAL A 91 -23.45 -15.01 -7.02
N PRO A 92 -23.77 -16.17 -6.43
CA PRO A 92 -23.79 -16.35 -4.98
C PRO A 92 -22.35 -16.25 -4.42
N PRO A 93 -22.21 -16.09 -3.09
CA PRO A 93 -20.93 -16.18 -2.43
C PRO A 93 -20.33 -17.58 -2.57
N VAL A 94 -18.99 -17.69 -2.48
CA VAL A 94 -18.30 -19.00 -2.44
C VAL A 94 -18.75 -19.82 -1.25
N PHE A 95 -18.98 -19.16 -0.12
CA PHE A 95 -19.52 -19.76 1.10
C PHE A 95 -20.57 -18.82 1.72
N ASP A 96 -21.73 -19.34 2.09
CA ASP A 96 -22.82 -18.54 2.67
C ASP A 96 -22.61 -18.29 4.17
N LEU A 97 -22.09 -17.12 4.50
CA LEU A 97 -21.90 -16.63 5.86
C LEU A 97 -23.21 -16.20 6.55
N GLN A 98 -24.27 -15.96 5.77
CA GLN A 98 -25.53 -15.41 6.29
C GLN A 98 -26.57 -16.47 6.65
N SER A 99 -26.27 -17.77 6.47
CA SER A 99 -27.17 -18.84 6.86
C SER A 99 -27.53 -18.70 8.35
N PRO A 100 -28.82 -18.48 8.73
CA PRO A 100 -29.20 -18.17 10.11
C PRO A 100 -28.89 -19.30 11.09
N THR A 101 -28.92 -20.55 10.60
CA THR A 101 -28.65 -21.76 11.37
C THR A 101 -27.22 -22.25 11.25
N GLY A 102 -26.38 -21.50 10.49
CA GLY A 102 -24.99 -21.88 10.25
C GLY A 102 -24.11 -21.66 11.49
N TYR A 103 -23.11 -22.52 11.65
CA TYR A 103 -22.14 -22.45 12.76
C TYR A 103 -21.49 -21.04 12.89
N PHE A 104 -21.22 -20.40 11.76
CA PHE A 104 -20.64 -19.05 11.76
C PHE A 104 -21.53 -18.05 12.51
N LYS A 105 -22.84 -18.03 12.22
CA LYS A 105 -23.80 -17.11 12.87
C LYS A 105 -24.00 -17.40 14.35
N GLN A 106 -23.97 -18.67 14.74
CA GLN A 106 -24.05 -19.05 16.14
C GLN A 106 -22.84 -18.56 16.93
N GLU A 107 -21.63 -18.84 16.46
CA GLU A 107 -20.39 -18.38 17.12
C GLU A 107 -20.22 -16.85 17.08
N GLU A 108 -20.61 -16.18 15.97
CA GLU A 108 -20.65 -14.72 15.89
C GLU A 108 -21.58 -14.13 16.97
N GLY A 109 -22.74 -14.76 17.20
CA GLY A 109 -23.68 -14.40 18.26
C GLY A 109 -23.06 -14.51 19.65
N GLU A 110 -22.37 -15.61 19.95
CA GLU A 110 -21.67 -15.85 21.21
C GLU A 110 -20.54 -14.83 21.45
N ILE A 111 -19.72 -14.56 20.42
CA ILE A 111 -18.68 -13.55 20.48
C ILE A 111 -19.26 -12.15 20.73
N SER A 112 -20.40 -11.85 20.09
CA SER A 112 -21.10 -10.59 20.27
C SER A 112 -21.70 -10.46 21.67
N ALA A 113 -22.22 -11.54 22.24
CA ALA A 113 -22.70 -11.59 23.62
C ALA A 113 -21.53 -11.35 24.61
N LEU A 114 -20.38 -11.96 24.35
CA LEU A 114 -19.18 -11.77 25.15
C LEU A 114 -18.67 -10.32 25.09
N ASN A 115 -18.70 -9.69 23.91
CA ASN A 115 -18.37 -8.28 23.75
C ASN A 115 -19.29 -7.36 24.57
N ARG A 116 -20.61 -7.66 24.60
CA ARG A 116 -21.56 -6.90 25.44
C ARG A 116 -21.20 -7.04 26.92
N LYS A 117 -20.97 -8.27 27.41
CA LYS A 117 -20.58 -8.52 28.81
C LYS A 117 -19.28 -7.79 29.21
N ILE A 118 -18.28 -7.77 28.32
CA ILE A 118 -17.04 -7.02 28.55
C ILE A 118 -17.35 -5.53 28.72
N LYS A 119 -18.12 -4.94 27.81
CA LYS A 119 -18.51 -3.51 27.89
C LYS A 119 -19.35 -3.20 29.12
N GLU A 120 -20.25 -4.08 29.50
CA GLU A 120 -21.08 -3.95 30.71
C GLU A 120 -20.22 -3.95 31.97
N GLN A 121 -19.23 -4.82 32.05
CA GLN A 121 -18.31 -4.83 33.18
C GLN A 121 -17.35 -3.65 33.18
N GLU A 122 -16.79 -3.24 32.04
CA GLU A 122 -15.90 -2.07 31.96
C GLU A 122 -16.60 -0.76 32.29
N ASN A 123 -17.89 -0.64 31.96
CA ASN A 123 -18.71 0.54 32.26
C ASN A 123 -19.56 0.37 33.54
N GLY A 124 -19.48 -0.77 34.19
CA GLY A 124 -20.22 -1.07 35.43
C GLY A 124 -19.82 -0.13 36.56
N GLY A 125 -20.81 0.35 37.30
CA GLY A 125 -20.61 1.33 38.38
C GLY A 125 -19.55 0.88 39.41
N GLU A 126 -19.47 -0.38 39.72
CA GLU A 126 -18.48 -0.94 40.66
C GLU A 126 -17.05 -0.81 40.14
N TYR A 127 -16.80 -1.18 38.87
CA TYR A 127 -15.48 -1.05 38.24
C TYR A 127 -15.05 0.41 38.09
N VAL A 128 -15.95 1.25 37.56
CA VAL A 128 -15.70 2.68 37.36
C VAL A 128 -15.42 3.38 38.70
N ALA A 129 -16.21 3.10 39.73
CA ALA A 129 -15.99 3.65 41.08
C ALA A 129 -14.67 3.22 41.69
N ALA A 130 -14.32 1.94 41.55
CA ALA A 130 -13.06 1.40 42.08
C ALA A 130 -11.83 2.00 41.37
N VAL A 131 -11.89 2.20 40.05
CA VAL A 131 -10.84 2.91 39.30
C VAL A 131 -10.73 4.36 39.74
N ALA A 132 -11.85 5.08 39.88
CA ALA A 132 -11.86 6.48 40.31
C ALA A 132 -11.27 6.67 41.71
N VAL A 133 -11.49 5.72 42.63
CA VAL A 133 -10.87 5.73 43.97
C VAL A 133 -9.36 5.64 43.86
N VAL A 134 -8.83 4.70 43.08
CA VAL A 134 -7.38 4.53 42.90
C VAL A 134 -6.75 5.77 42.27
N ASP A 135 -7.37 6.37 41.26
CA ASP A 135 -6.88 7.58 40.59
C ASP A 135 -6.89 8.79 41.55
N THR A 136 -7.95 8.91 42.34
CA THR A 136 -8.03 9.93 43.38
C THR A 136 -6.93 9.80 44.43
N LEU A 137 -6.64 8.57 44.92
CA LEU A 137 -5.56 8.32 45.86
C LEU A 137 -4.18 8.61 45.27
N LYS A 138 -3.94 8.25 44.00
CA LYS A 138 -2.69 8.57 43.30
C LYS A 138 -2.48 10.07 43.16
N SER A 139 -3.51 10.79 42.75
CA SER A 139 -3.47 12.26 42.62
C SER A 139 -3.23 12.95 43.99
N ALA A 140 -3.85 12.45 45.07
CA ALA A 140 -3.63 12.95 46.42
C ALA A 140 -2.19 12.69 46.90
N MET A 141 -1.66 11.50 46.65
CA MET A 141 -0.27 11.14 46.91
C MET A 141 0.69 12.09 46.21
N GLU A 142 0.51 12.31 44.91
CA GLU A 142 1.40 13.20 44.13
C GLU A 142 1.40 14.61 44.70
N LYS A 143 0.24 15.13 45.04
CA LYS A 143 0.08 16.48 45.61
C LYS A 143 0.80 16.61 46.96
N GLU A 144 0.62 15.66 47.89
CA GLU A 144 1.26 15.70 49.18
C GLU A 144 2.79 15.48 49.11
N LEU A 145 3.26 14.56 48.25
CA LEU A 145 4.69 14.35 48.05
C LEU A 145 5.37 15.57 47.40
N LEU A 146 4.67 16.27 46.49
CA LEU A 146 5.19 17.51 45.90
C LEU A 146 5.35 18.59 46.97
N ALA A 147 4.33 18.83 47.81
CA ALA A 147 4.38 19.78 48.90
C ALA A 147 5.51 19.48 49.92
N MET A 148 5.70 18.20 50.28
CA MET A 148 6.77 17.77 51.16
C MET A 148 8.16 18.00 50.54
N ARG A 149 8.35 17.71 49.26
CA ARG A 149 9.60 17.97 48.52
C ARG A 149 9.92 19.47 48.45
N GLU A 150 8.91 20.33 48.25
CA GLU A 150 9.06 21.79 48.28
C GLU A 150 9.48 22.29 49.66
N ALA A 151 8.83 21.80 50.75
CA ALA A 151 9.21 22.11 52.12
C ALA A 151 10.65 21.67 52.44
N MET A 152 11.06 20.49 51.96
CA MET A 152 12.46 20.01 52.11
C MET A 152 13.45 20.88 51.32
N ARG A 153 13.10 21.35 50.12
CA ARG A 153 13.93 22.26 49.33
C ARG A 153 14.13 23.59 50.06
N SER A 154 13.03 24.20 50.53
CA SER A 154 13.07 25.45 51.29
C SER A 154 13.85 25.29 52.58
N GLY A 155 13.63 24.18 53.33
CA GLY A 155 14.40 23.87 54.52
C GLY A 155 15.90 23.69 54.23
N LYS A 156 16.26 23.07 53.12
CA LYS A 156 17.67 22.97 52.71
C LYS A 156 18.27 24.34 52.40
N GLN A 157 17.58 25.17 51.63
CA GLN A 157 18.07 26.54 51.32
C GLN A 157 18.29 27.37 52.59
N ARG A 158 17.34 27.29 53.56
CA ARG A 158 17.50 27.96 54.87
C ARG A 158 18.72 27.45 55.62
N ARG A 159 18.93 26.14 55.74
CA ARG A 159 20.10 25.54 56.43
C ARG A 159 21.42 25.92 55.75
N ASP A 160 21.45 25.93 54.42
CA ASP A 160 22.64 26.33 53.66
C ASP A 160 22.96 27.83 53.85
N ALA A 161 21.96 28.70 53.93
CA ALA A 161 22.10 30.12 54.23
C ALA A 161 22.64 30.35 55.65
N LEU A 162 22.13 29.61 56.67
CA LEU A 162 22.62 29.69 58.02
C LEU A 162 24.09 29.24 58.13
N ARG A 163 24.50 28.21 57.43
CA ARG A 163 25.90 27.77 57.37
C ARG A 163 26.80 28.82 56.71
N ALA A 164 26.32 29.45 55.63
CA ALA A 164 27.06 30.49 54.91
C ALA A 164 27.27 31.77 55.75
N ALA A 165 26.29 32.08 56.59
CA ALA A 165 26.40 33.25 57.53
C ALA A 165 27.47 33.11 58.60
N GLY A 166 27.93 31.89 58.92
CA GLY A 166 28.94 31.60 59.87
C GLY A 166 28.47 31.73 61.35
N GLY A 167 29.29 31.34 62.33
CA GLY A 167 29.01 31.51 63.79
C GLY A 167 28.14 30.43 64.43
N LEU A 168 27.84 29.32 63.69
CA LEU A 168 27.05 28.20 64.24
C LEU A 168 27.84 27.47 65.33
N SER A 169 27.20 27.20 66.49
CA SER A 169 27.74 26.31 67.49
C SER A 169 27.67 24.84 67.09
N VAL A 170 28.43 23.95 67.73
CA VAL A 170 28.37 22.50 67.46
C VAL A 170 26.96 21.95 67.75
N THR A 171 26.25 22.51 68.73
CA THR A 171 24.84 22.15 69.01
C THR A 171 23.87 22.59 67.95
N ASP A 172 24.07 23.76 67.30
CA ASP A 172 23.24 24.28 66.24
C ASP A 172 23.42 23.45 64.94
N GLU A 173 24.67 23.12 64.60
CA GLU A 173 24.90 22.25 63.42
C GLU A 173 24.27 20.87 63.58
N ALA A 174 24.38 20.27 64.80
CA ALA A 174 23.72 19.01 65.10
C ALA A 174 22.19 19.11 65.05
N ALA A 175 21.59 20.26 65.34
CA ALA A 175 20.14 20.50 65.17
C ALA A 175 19.74 20.57 63.71
N LEU A 176 20.51 21.26 62.86
CA LEU A 176 20.25 21.34 61.40
C LEU A 176 20.35 19.96 60.72
N VAL A 177 21.29 19.13 61.15
CA VAL A 177 21.42 17.76 60.66
C VAL A 177 20.22 16.90 61.09
N ARG A 178 19.82 16.99 62.40
CA ARG A 178 18.62 16.28 62.88
C ARG A 178 17.36 16.68 62.14
N GLU A 179 17.17 17.98 61.85
CA GLU A 179 16.03 18.46 60.99
C GLU A 179 16.04 17.85 59.61
N SER A 180 17.19 17.81 58.93
CA SER A 180 17.31 17.19 57.61
C SER A 180 17.00 15.69 57.63
N GLN A 181 17.49 14.98 58.66
CA GLN A 181 17.20 13.54 58.83
C GLN A 181 15.71 13.31 59.12
N PHE A 182 15.11 14.13 59.98
CA PHE A 182 13.67 14.07 60.27
C PHE A 182 12.83 14.26 59.01
N GLN A 183 13.10 15.30 58.21
CA GLN A 183 12.39 15.55 56.95
C GLN A 183 12.49 14.37 55.95
N LYS A 184 13.67 13.74 55.85
CA LYS A 184 13.87 12.54 55.02
C LYS A 184 13.07 11.34 55.55
N ALA A 185 13.04 11.15 56.86
CA ALA A 185 12.26 10.08 57.50
C ALA A 185 10.75 10.29 57.29
N GLU A 186 10.27 11.53 57.42
CA GLU A 186 8.87 11.86 57.19
C GLU A 186 8.46 11.64 55.72
N LEU A 187 9.28 12.04 54.74
CA LEU A 187 9.02 11.75 53.34
C LEU A 187 8.90 10.23 53.08
N LYS A 188 9.79 9.43 53.69
CA LYS A 188 9.74 7.97 53.58
C LYS A 188 8.47 7.38 54.20
N ARG A 189 8.06 7.86 55.36
CA ARG A 189 6.83 7.42 56.05
C ARG A 189 5.59 7.79 55.23
N LEU A 190 5.55 9.01 54.72
CA LEU A 190 4.44 9.50 53.88
C LEU A 190 4.31 8.66 52.61
N THR A 191 5.43 8.39 51.94
CA THR A 191 5.44 7.55 50.74
C THR A 191 4.92 6.15 51.03
N ALA A 192 5.40 5.50 52.11
CA ALA A 192 4.96 4.16 52.49
C ALA A 192 3.46 4.13 52.84
N LYS A 193 2.96 5.13 53.58
CA LYS A 193 1.53 5.26 53.91
C LYS A 193 0.64 5.32 52.65
N TRP A 194 1.02 6.14 51.69
CA TRP A 194 0.26 6.24 50.44
C TRP A 194 0.35 4.99 49.58
N GLN A 195 1.54 4.39 49.48
CA GLN A 195 1.72 3.14 48.75
C GLN A 195 0.85 2.01 49.33
N GLN A 196 0.76 1.93 50.67
CA GLN A 196 -0.12 0.94 51.31
C GLN A 196 -1.59 1.18 50.98
N LYS A 197 -2.09 2.44 51.09
CA LYS A 197 -3.49 2.77 50.75
C LYS A 197 -3.84 2.48 49.29
N ILE A 198 -2.92 2.79 48.39
CA ILE A 198 -3.11 2.52 46.96
C ILE A 198 -3.14 1.02 46.71
N ALA A 199 -2.20 0.26 47.31
CA ALA A 199 -2.14 -1.19 47.19
C ALA A 199 -3.42 -1.90 47.70
N GLU A 200 -3.99 -1.43 48.81
CA GLU A 200 -5.27 -1.94 49.34
C GLU A 200 -6.42 -1.70 48.38
N SER A 201 -6.48 -0.48 47.80
CA SER A 201 -7.51 -0.16 46.81
C SER A 201 -7.31 -0.87 45.46
N GLU A 202 -6.05 -1.04 45.02
CA GLU A 202 -5.72 -1.82 43.83
C GLU A 202 -6.04 -3.31 44.01
N ALA A 203 -5.86 -3.85 45.24
CA ALA A 203 -6.22 -5.24 45.53
C ALA A 203 -7.73 -5.52 45.28
N ALA A 204 -8.60 -4.54 45.56
CA ALA A 204 -10.03 -4.66 45.25
C ALA A 204 -10.33 -4.66 43.74
N LEU A 205 -9.49 -4.03 42.95
CA LEU A 205 -9.60 -4.01 41.47
C LEU A 205 -9.13 -5.32 40.80
N VAL A 206 -8.24 -6.08 41.44
CA VAL A 206 -7.61 -7.28 40.87
C VAL A 206 -8.66 -8.27 40.36
N PRO A 207 -9.68 -8.69 41.12
CA PRO A 207 -10.65 -9.68 40.65
C PRO A 207 -11.52 -9.15 39.47
N LEU A 208 -11.88 -7.85 39.48
CA LEU A 208 -12.66 -7.22 38.43
C LEU A 208 -11.85 -7.14 37.13
N LYS A 209 -10.60 -6.72 37.21
CA LYS A 209 -9.66 -6.71 36.06
C LYS A 209 -9.41 -8.13 35.53
N ALA A 210 -9.18 -9.08 36.40
CA ALA A 210 -8.94 -10.47 36.01
C ALA A 210 -10.13 -11.06 35.24
N SER A 211 -11.38 -10.79 35.66
CA SER A 211 -12.59 -11.20 34.94
C SER A 211 -12.65 -10.58 33.53
N ILE A 212 -12.43 -9.28 33.41
CA ILE A 212 -12.42 -8.58 32.12
C ILE A 212 -11.32 -9.14 31.19
N VAL A 213 -10.10 -9.33 31.73
CA VAL A 213 -8.99 -9.91 30.97
C VAL A 213 -9.31 -11.33 30.49
N ALA A 214 -9.84 -12.17 31.34
CA ALA A 214 -10.23 -13.54 30.97
C ALA A 214 -11.29 -13.57 29.85
N MET A 215 -12.30 -12.70 29.92
CA MET A 215 -13.31 -12.57 28.85
C MET A 215 -12.71 -12.04 27.56
N LYS A 216 -11.79 -11.11 27.60
CA LYS A 216 -11.07 -10.59 26.41
C LYS A 216 -10.23 -11.68 25.74
N GLU A 217 -9.52 -12.48 26.51
CA GLU A 217 -8.73 -13.60 25.99
C GLU A 217 -9.63 -14.68 25.40
N GLU A 218 -10.74 -15.02 26.05
CA GLU A 218 -11.71 -15.98 25.51
C GLU A 218 -12.34 -15.46 24.19
N ARG A 219 -12.74 -14.19 24.14
CA ARG A 219 -13.20 -13.56 22.89
C ARG A 219 -12.17 -13.65 21.78
N LYS A 220 -10.89 -13.34 22.08
CA LYS A 220 -9.79 -13.42 21.12
C LYS A 220 -9.59 -14.84 20.60
N ARG A 221 -9.61 -15.82 21.50
CA ARG A 221 -9.49 -17.26 21.17
C ARG A 221 -10.63 -17.73 20.26
N ARG A 222 -11.89 -17.40 20.63
CA ARG A 222 -13.07 -17.75 19.82
C ARG A 222 -13.04 -17.08 18.44
N SER A 223 -12.73 -15.79 18.38
CA SER A 223 -12.62 -15.07 17.10
C SER A 223 -11.56 -15.67 16.17
N ALA A 224 -10.40 -16.04 16.70
CA ALA A 224 -9.34 -16.68 15.93
C ALA A 224 -9.76 -18.09 15.44
N ALA A 225 -10.42 -18.86 16.30
CA ALA A 225 -10.93 -20.19 15.96
C ALA A 225 -12.01 -20.11 14.88
N LEU A 226 -12.96 -19.18 15.00
CA LEU A 226 -14.03 -18.96 14.02
C LEU A 226 -13.46 -18.52 12.67
N GLN A 227 -12.47 -17.62 12.66
CA GLN A 227 -11.81 -17.18 11.44
C GLN A 227 -11.08 -18.32 10.73
N ARG A 228 -10.37 -19.17 11.48
CA ARG A 228 -9.67 -20.33 10.93
C ARG A 228 -10.66 -21.34 10.34
N TRP A 229 -11.72 -21.67 11.09
CA TRP A 229 -12.79 -22.56 10.63
C TRP A 229 -13.40 -22.02 9.33
N LEU A 230 -13.70 -20.72 9.28
CA LEU A 230 -14.25 -20.07 8.10
C LEU A 230 -13.38 -20.28 6.88
N PHE A 231 -12.06 -20.01 6.97
CA PHE A 231 -11.14 -20.17 5.84
C PHE A 231 -10.94 -21.63 5.41
N GLU A 232 -11.25 -22.58 6.25
CA GLU A 232 -11.33 -24.00 5.88
C GLU A 232 -12.60 -24.31 5.05
N GLN A 233 -13.72 -23.62 5.35
CA GLN A 233 -14.99 -23.79 4.62
C GLN A 233 -14.97 -23.07 3.25
N PHE A 234 -14.23 -21.99 3.12
CA PHE A 234 -14.05 -21.33 1.83
C PHE A 234 -13.17 -22.20 0.92
N ARG A 235 -13.81 -23.00 0.08
CA ARG A 235 -13.16 -23.90 -0.87
C ARG A 235 -13.40 -23.38 -2.28
N VAL A 236 -12.33 -23.27 -3.07
CA VAL A 236 -12.37 -22.76 -4.44
C VAL A 236 -11.80 -23.77 -5.42
N LEU A 237 -12.37 -23.79 -6.62
CA LEU A 237 -11.91 -24.58 -7.76
C LEU A 237 -10.89 -23.79 -8.60
N ASN A 238 -9.97 -24.51 -9.21
CA ASN A 238 -9.13 -23.93 -10.26
C ASN A 238 -9.62 -24.38 -11.65
N GLY A 239 -9.02 -23.80 -12.71
CA GLY A 239 -9.38 -24.14 -14.10
C GLY A 239 -9.09 -25.58 -14.52
N LYS A 240 -8.38 -26.37 -13.67
CA LYS A 240 -8.15 -27.82 -13.88
C LYS A 240 -9.17 -28.67 -13.10
N GLY A 241 -10.10 -28.07 -12.35
CA GLY A 241 -11.06 -28.76 -11.51
C GLY A 241 -10.52 -29.22 -10.14
N ALA A 242 -9.30 -28.84 -9.75
CA ALA A 242 -8.79 -29.12 -8.41
C ALA A 242 -9.39 -28.13 -7.40
N GLU A 243 -9.67 -28.62 -6.18
CA GLU A 243 -10.26 -27.82 -5.10
C GLU A 243 -9.27 -27.62 -3.95
N LYS A 244 -9.21 -26.38 -3.41
CA LYS A 244 -8.45 -26.07 -2.18
C LYS A 244 -9.22 -25.10 -1.29
N SER A 245 -9.00 -25.22 0.05
CA SER A 245 -9.46 -24.20 0.99
C SER A 245 -8.57 -22.96 0.94
N LEU A 246 -9.12 -21.80 1.34
CA LEU A 246 -8.30 -20.57 1.43
C LEU A 246 -7.14 -20.73 2.42
N LEU A 247 -7.37 -21.47 3.52
CA LEU A 247 -6.31 -21.73 4.49
C LEU A 247 -5.12 -22.45 3.86
N ALA A 248 -5.37 -23.49 3.04
CA ALA A 248 -4.33 -24.22 2.33
C ALA A 248 -3.61 -23.36 1.28
N ILE A 249 -4.38 -22.57 0.51
CA ILE A 249 -3.81 -21.67 -0.51
C ILE A 249 -2.85 -20.66 0.11
N PHE A 250 -3.23 -19.99 1.20
CA PHE A 250 -2.39 -19.00 1.85
C PHE A 250 -1.18 -19.63 2.56
N ALA A 251 -1.35 -20.82 3.14
CA ALA A 251 -0.25 -21.55 3.75
C ALA A 251 0.86 -21.89 2.71
N GLU A 252 0.47 -22.32 1.51
CA GLU A 252 1.40 -22.63 0.42
C GLU A 252 2.04 -21.36 -0.19
N HIS A 253 1.27 -20.27 -0.32
CA HIS A 253 1.75 -19.06 -0.98
C HIS A 253 2.69 -18.22 -0.10
N SER A 254 2.37 -18.03 1.17
CA SER A 254 3.04 -17.06 2.05
C SER A 254 3.24 -17.52 3.50
N GLY A 255 2.71 -18.68 3.88
CA GLY A 255 2.77 -19.18 5.25
C GLY A 255 1.93 -18.39 6.27
N ILE A 256 1.08 -17.46 5.82
CA ILE A 256 0.25 -16.61 6.68
C ILE A 256 -1.22 -17.07 6.70
N ILE A 257 -1.95 -16.65 7.72
CA ILE A 257 -3.40 -16.83 7.80
C ILE A 257 -4.07 -15.82 6.85
N PRO A 258 -5.10 -16.23 6.07
CA PRO A 258 -5.81 -15.30 5.20
C PRO A 258 -6.33 -14.07 5.97
N PRO A 259 -6.21 -12.86 5.42
CA PRO A 259 -6.75 -11.66 6.05
C PRO A 259 -8.28 -11.67 6.04
N ALA A 260 -8.90 -10.95 6.98
CA ALA A 260 -10.36 -10.86 7.08
C ALA A 260 -11.00 -10.40 5.76
N GLY A 261 -12.09 -11.06 5.36
CA GLY A 261 -12.79 -10.82 4.08
C GLY A 261 -12.07 -11.38 2.84
N ALA A 262 -11.03 -12.22 2.99
CA ALA A 262 -10.50 -12.99 1.87
C ALA A 262 -11.55 -13.96 1.33
N GLY A 263 -11.69 -14.07 0.00
CA GLY A 263 -12.71 -14.89 -0.67
C GLY A 263 -14.05 -14.19 -0.92
N GLU A 264 -14.32 -13.03 -0.29
CA GLU A 264 -15.58 -12.30 -0.47
C GLU A 264 -15.53 -11.27 -1.61
N CYS A 265 -14.40 -11.13 -2.28
CA CYS A 265 -14.26 -10.25 -3.45
C CYS A 265 -15.06 -10.77 -4.65
N ALA A 266 -15.34 -9.88 -5.61
CA ALA A 266 -16.13 -10.23 -6.79
C ALA A 266 -15.42 -11.29 -7.67
N ALA A 267 -14.13 -11.16 -7.92
CA ALA A 267 -13.37 -12.05 -8.80
C ALA A 267 -13.39 -13.53 -8.38
N PRO A 268 -13.11 -13.94 -7.13
CA PRO A 268 -13.24 -15.32 -6.70
C PRO A 268 -14.65 -15.91 -6.85
N LYS A 269 -15.70 -15.11 -6.56
CA LYS A 269 -17.09 -15.53 -6.71
C LYS A 269 -17.43 -15.84 -8.16
N LEU A 270 -17.00 -14.96 -9.09
CA LEU A 270 -17.23 -15.11 -10.52
C LEU A 270 -16.57 -16.36 -11.08
N LEU A 271 -15.29 -16.56 -10.79
CA LEU A 271 -14.56 -17.75 -11.26
C LEU A 271 -15.10 -19.04 -10.66
N GLN A 272 -15.41 -19.05 -9.34
CA GLN A 272 -16.01 -20.21 -8.69
C GLN A 272 -17.32 -20.61 -9.35
N TYR A 273 -18.21 -19.64 -9.57
CA TYR A 273 -19.49 -19.91 -10.22
C TYR A 273 -19.30 -20.43 -11.66
N ALA A 274 -18.37 -19.83 -12.40
CA ALA A 274 -18.08 -20.26 -13.77
C ALA A 274 -17.59 -21.73 -13.80
N PHE A 275 -16.62 -22.08 -12.95
CA PHE A 275 -16.07 -23.43 -12.90
C PHE A 275 -17.10 -24.48 -12.47
N VAL A 276 -17.88 -24.19 -11.41
CA VAL A 276 -18.93 -25.11 -10.92
C VAL A 276 -19.99 -25.38 -12.00
N ASN A 277 -20.29 -24.39 -12.85
CA ASN A 277 -21.32 -24.51 -13.89
C ASN A 277 -20.75 -24.84 -15.29
N GLY A 278 -19.48 -25.21 -15.41
CA GLY A 278 -18.85 -25.59 -16.67
C GLY A 278 -18.76 -24.47 -17.71
N LEU A 279 -18.84 -23.20 -17.28
CA LEU A 279 -18.67 -22.04 -18.15
C LEU A 279 -17.17 -21.78 -18.40
N ARG A 280 -16.84 -21.26 -19.57
CA ARG A 280 -15.47 -21.02 -19.99
C ARG A 280 -15.11 -19.54 -19.83
N PRO A 281 -14.32 -19.13 -18.81
CA PRO A 281 -13.87 -17.74 -18.63
C PRO A 281 -13.09 -17.20 -19.85
N ARG A 282 -13.33 -15.94 -20.23
CA ARG A 282 -12.67 -15.26 -21.35
C ARG A 282 -12.01 -13.95 -20.97
N ALA A 283 -12.71 -13.11 -20.21
CA ALA A 283 -12.17 -11.86 -19.67
C ALA A 283 -12.92 -11.47 -18.42
N MET A 284 -12.26 -10.77 -17.51
CA MET A 284 -12.90 -10.21 -16.32
C MET A 284 -12.53 -8.74 -16.12
N ALA A 285 -13.40 -8.02 -15.42
CA ALA A 285 -13.10 -6.68 -14.94
C ALA A 285 -13.80 -6.42 -13.61
N GLU A 286 -13.15 -5.66 -12.74
CA GLU A 286 -13.75 -5.12 -11.52
C GLU A 286 -13.88 -3.61 -11.65
N PHE A 287 -15.01 -3.03 -11.25
CA PHE A 287 -15.28 -1.60 -11.34
C PHE A 287 -15.93 -1.07 -10.07
N TRP A 288 -15.71 0.21 -9.80
CA TRP A 288 -16.24 0.87 -8.61
C TRP A 288 -17.52 1.63 -8.93
N MET A 289 -18.49 1.58 -8.01
CA MET A 289 -19.68 2.43 -8.02
C MET A 289 -19.78 3.21 -6.70
N GLY A 290 -20.11 4.50 -6.81
CA GLY A 290 -20.42 5.38 -5.68
C GLY A 290 -19.19 6.06 -5.04
N ALA A 291 -19.35 6.47 -3.78
CA ALA A 291 -18.37 7.27 -3.05
C ALA A 291 -17.03 6.56 -2.84
N SER A 292 -15.93 7.33 -2.78
CA SER A 292 -14.60 6.79 -2.43
C SER A 292 -14.55 6.32 -0.98
N PRO A 293 -13.89 5.19 -0.67
CA PRO A 293 -13.65 4.78 0.70
C PRO A 293 -12.68 5.73 1.41
N VAL A 294 -12.76 5.78 2.74
CA VAL A 294 -11.84 6.59 3.55
C VAL A 294 -10.41 6.07 3.37
N GLY A 295 -9.47 6.96 2.99
CA GLY A 295 -8.05 6.63 2.81
C GLY A 295 -7.66 6.07 1.45
N GLU A 296 -8.63 5.79 0.56
CA GLU A 296 -8.38 5.39 -0.82
C GLU A 296 -9.17 6.29 -1.78
N VAL A 297 -8.59 6.61 -2.94
CA VAL A 297 -9.32 7.32 -3.98
C VAL A 297 -9.81 6.31 -5.00
N ARG A 298 -11.11 6.04 -4.98
CA ARG A 298 -11.82 5.24 -5.98
C ARG A 298 -12.93 6.07 -6.57
N ARG A 299 -13.05 6.07 -7.88
CA ARG A 299 -14.04 6.88 -8.60
C ARG A 299 -15.11 6.01 -9.22
N ASP A 300 -16.33 6.54 -9.21
CA ASP A 300 -17.49 5.89 -9.82
C ASP A 300 -17.23 5.59 -11.30
N GLY A 301 -17.54 4.37 -11.71
CA GLY A 301 -17.38 3.89 -13.07
C GLY A 301 -15.97 3.48 -13.50
N CYS A 302 -14.94 3.72 -12.68
CA CYS A 302 -13.58 3.36 -13.03
C CYS A 302 -13.27 1.89 -12.74
N PHE A 303 -12.45 1.30 -13.58
CA PHE A 303 -11.98 -0.09 -13.46
C PHE A 303 -10.72 -0.17 -12.59
N TYR A 304 -10.63 -1.26 -11.81
CA TYR A 304 -9.52 -1.49 -10.88
C TYR A 304 -9.09 -2.95 -10.95
N GLY A 305 -7.79 -3.20 -10.92
CA GLY A 305 -7.26 -4.56 -10.80
C GLY A 305 -7.64 -5.21 -9.48
N ALA A 306 -7.67 -6.53 -9.45
CA ALA A 306 -7.93 -7.32 -8.24
C ALA A 306 -6.91 -6.96 -7.14
N CYS A 307 -7.37 -6.96 -5.87
CA CYS A 307 -6.49 -6.60 -4.77
C CYS A 307 -5.42 -7.68 -4.55
N LYS A 308 -4.19 -7.26 -4.21
CA LYS A 308 -3.07 -8.17 -4.04
C LYS A 308 -3.03 -8.85 -2.69
N SER A 309 -3.38 -8.14 -1.62
CA SER A 309 -3.30 -8.69 -0.26
C SER A 309 -4.26 -9.84 0.02
N LYS A 310 -5.45 -9.84 -0.62
CA LYS A 310 -6.49 -10.84 -0.39
C LYS A 310 -6.71 -11.76 -1.59
N CYS A 311 -6.69 -11.19 -2.80
CA CYS A 311 -7.08 -11.92 -4.01
C CYS A 311 -5.91 -12.60 -4.72
N GLU A 312 -4.67 -12.10 -4.61
CA GLU A 312 -3.54 -12.65 -5.36
C GLU A 312 -3.28 -14.14 -5.08
N PRO A 313 -3.18 -14.62 -3.83
CA PRO A 313 -3.01 -16.05 -3.59
C PRO A 313 -4.19 -16.88 -4.12
N ILE A 314 -5.42 -16.39 -3.94
CA ILE A 314 -6.64 -17.09 -4.35
C ILE A 314 -6.70 -17.20 -5.87
N LEU A 315 -6.53 -16.08 -6.58
CA LEU A 315 -6.57 -16.04 -8.04
C LEU A 315 -5.38 -16.78 -8.64
N GLY A 316 -4.20 -16.73 -8.03
CA GLY A 316 -3.04 -17.51 -8.44
C GLY A 316 -3.32 -19.02 -8.46
N PHE A 317 -4.13 -19.53 -7.53
CA PHE A 317 -4.62 -20.91 -7.56
C PHE A 317 -5.76 -21.10 -8.57
N MET A 318 -6.77 -20.23 -8.57
CA MET A 318 -7.99 -20.39 -9.39
C MET A 318 -7.69 -20.33 -10.90
N LEU A 319 -6.72 -19.51 -11.31
CA LEU A 319 -6.33 -19.35 -12.71
C LEU A 319 -5.49 -20.51 -13.27
N GLN A 320 -5.01 -21.44 -12.45
CA GLN A 320 -4.30 -22.62 -12.92
C GLN A 320 -5.17 -23.43 -13.88
N GLY A 321 -4.69 -23.62 -15.10
CA GLY A 321 -5.42 -24.33 -16.16
C GLY A 321 -6.14 -23.41 -17.17
N LEU A 322 -6.15 -22.10 -16.94
CA LEU A 322 -6.53 -21.11 -17.93
C LEU A 322 -5.27 -20.61 -18.68
N ASP A 323 -5.43 -20.31 -19.95
CA ASP A 323 -4.41 -19.57 -20.73
C ASP A 323 -4.56 -18.08 -20.40
N VAL A 324 -3.75 -17.61 -19.42
CA VAL A 324 -3.80 -16.24 -18.90
C VAL A 324 -2.76 -15.38 -19.61
N GLU A 325 -3.12 -14.14 -19.92
CA GLU A 325 -2.16 -13.14 -20.42
C GLU A 325 -1.03 -12.94 -19.42
N GLU A 326 0.19 -12.86 -19.94
CA GLU A 326 1.35 -12.55 -19.10
C GLU A 326 1.17 -11.16 -18.48
N ASN A 327 1.56 -11.04 -17.20
CA ASN A 327 1.61 -9.74 -16.57
C ASN A 327 2.69 -8.90 -17.25
N ALA A 328 2.30 -7.85 -17.95
CA ALA A 328 3.23 -6.94 -18.63
C ALA A 328 4.26 -6.32 -17.67
N LEU A 329 3.97 -6.30 -16.35
CA LEU A 329 4.88 -5.83 -15.31
C LEU A 329 5.80 -6.94 -14.77
N GLU A 330 5.48 -8.21 -15.01
CA GLU A 330 6.30 -9.36 -14.58
C GLU A 330 7.32 -9.80 -15.65
N LYS A 331 7.20 -9.31 -16.89
CA LYS A 331 8.31 -9.35 -17.85
C LYS A 331 9.40 -8.43 -17.33
N GLY A 332 10.08 -8.86 -16.27
CA GLY A 332 11.32 -8.22 -15.82
C GLY A 332 12.29 -8.17 -16.99
N GLY A 333 12.88 -7.00 -17.25
CA GLY A 333 14.01 -6.91 -18.17
C GLY A 333 15.09 -7.90 -17.74
N ASP A 334 15.95 -8.29 -18.66
CA ASP A 334 17.09 -9.14 -18.38
C ASP A 334 18.04 -8.43 -17.40
N ILE A 335 18.24 -9.02 -16.23
CA ILE A 335 19.17 -8.53 -15.21
C ILE A 335 20.53 -9.23 -15.25
N SER A 336 20.70 -10.24 -16.09
CA SER A 336 21.94 -11.02 -16.16
C SER A 336 23.13 -10.18 -16.65
N ASN A 337 22.89 -9.05 -17.32
CA ASN A 337 23.88 -8.18 -17.94
C ASN A 337 23.77 -6.72 -17.49
N ILE A 338 23.64 -6.47 -16.18
CA ILE A 338 23.72 -5.10 -15.66
C ILE A 338 25.17 -4.62 -15.73
N ASN A 339 25.39 -3.54 -16.47
CA ASN A 339 26.71 -2.94 -16.62
C ASN A 339 27.05 -2.08 -15.40
N ILE A 340 28.23 -2.30 -14.78
CA ILE A 340 28.78 -1.43 -13.74
C ILE A 340 29.54 -0.30 -14.42
N VAL A 341 29.06 0.92 -14.24
CA VAL A 341 29.66 2.14 -14.85
C VAL A 341 30.76 2.71 -13.97
N TYR A 342 30.56 2.65 -12.65
CA TYR A 342 31.51 3.13 -11.66
C TYR A 342 31.33 2.35 -10.35
N GLU A 343 32.45 2.05 -9.67
CA GLU A 343 32.44 1.43 -8.36
C GLU A 343 33.67 1.81 -7.55
N ASP A 344 33.47 2.08 -6.27
CA ASP A 344 34.49 2.23 -5.24
C ASP A 344 34.01 1.64 -3.90
N GLU A 345 34.70 1.99 -2.79
CA GLU A 345 34.34 1.48 -1.46
C GLU A 345 33.01 2.04 -0.94
N ALA A 346 32.55 3.22 -1.42
CA ALA A 346 31.40 3.94 -0.93
C ALA A 346 30.14 3.75 -1.78
N ILE A 347 30.27 3.70 -3.09
CA ILE A 347 29.15 3.71 -4.04
C ILE A 347 29.35 2.69 -5.17
N VAL A 348 28.24 2.34 -5.80
CA VAL A 348 28.23 1.66 -7.10
C VAL A 348 27.20 2.36 -8.00
N VAL A 349 27.59 2.63 -9.25
CA VAL A 349 26.71 3.20 -10.27
C VAL A 349 26.57 2.20 -11.40
N VAL A 350 25.33 1.88 -11.72
CA VAL A 350 25.01 0.86 -12.73
C VAL A 350 24.22 1.47 -13.87
N GLU A 351 24.31 0.86 -15.04
CA GLU A 351 23.37 1.09 -16.13
C GLU A 351 22.18 0.16 -15.95
N LYS A 352 21.06 0.70 -15.45
CA LYS A 352 19.80 -0.05 -15.29
C LYS A 352 19.19 -0.37 -16.65
N PRO A 353 18.94 -1.62 -17.01
CA PRO A 353 18.21 -1.94 -18.25
C PRO A 353 16.75 -1.48 -18.17
N ALA A 354 16.13 -1.27 -19.34
CA ALA A 354 14.67 -1.05 -19.45
C ALA A 354 13.92 -2.32 -19.01
N GLY A 355 12.76 -2.15 -18.40
CA GLY A 355 11.94 -3.27 -17.93
C GLY A 355 12.31 -3.81 -16.55
N VAL A 356 13.41 -3.34 -15.93
CA VAL A 356 13.86 -3.74 -14.59
C VAL A 356 13.47 -2.69 -13.56
N LEU A 357 13.00 -3.12 -12.38
CA LEU A 357 12.74 -2.23 -11.26
C LEU A 357 14.05 -1.70 -10.64
N SER A 358 14.07 -0.44 -10.17
CA SER A 358 15.20 0.10 -9.40
C SER A 358 15.31 -0.54 -8.02
N VAL A 359 14.17 -0.68 -7.34
CA VAL A 359 14.02 -1.31 -6.01
C VAL A 359 12.87 -2.30 -6.05
N PRO A 360 12.82 -3.29 -5.13
CA PRO A 360 11.70 -4.24 -5.09
C PRO A 360 10.35 -3.51 -5.03
N GLY A 361 9.42 -3.89 -5.89
CA GLY A 361 8.06 -3.40 -5.87
C GLY A 361 7.25 -4.02 -4.73
N ILE A 362 6.11 -3.42 -4.37
CA ILE A 362 5.15 -4.00 -3.42
C ILE A 362 4.69 -5.39 -3.88
N LEU A 363 4.81 -5.67 -5.15
CA LEU A 363 4.33 -6.86 -5.84
C LEU A 363 5.42 -7.93 -6.03
N GLY A 364 6.62 -7.70 -5.47
CA GLY A 364 7.80 -8.46 -5.84
C GLY A 364 8.32 -8.01 -7.21
N GLY A 365 9.07 -8.87 -7.86
CA GLY A 365 9.72 -8.62 -9.16
C GLY A 365 11.20 -8.31 -9.01
N THR A 366 11.95 -8.67 -10.03
CA THR A 366 13.40 -8.53 -10.09
C THR A 366 13.79 -7.05 -10.12
N SER A 367 14.70 -6.65 -9.25
CA SER A 367 15.15 -5.27 -9.15
C SER A 367 16.68 -5.17 -9.12
N VAL A 368 17.19 -4.00 -9.55
CA VAL A 368 18.64 -3.71 -9.47
C VAL A 368 19.15 -3.81 -8.04
N GLN A 369 18.38 -3.32 -7.06
CA GLN A 369 18.77 -3.42 -5.65
C GLN A 369 18.92 -4.86 -5.19
N GLN A 370 18.00 -5.74 -5.57
CA GLN A 370 18.06 -7.14 -5.20
C GLN A 370 19.25 -7.83 -5.86
N TRP A 371 19.44 -7.62 -7.16
CA TRP A 371 20.59 -8.16 -7.88
C TRP A 371 21.93 -7.72 -7.28
N LEU A 372 22.08 -6.40 -6.98
CA LEU A 372 23.29 -5.88 -6.35
C LEU A 372 23.55 -6.51 -4.97
N ARG A 373 22.51 -6.76 -4.18
CA ARG A 373 22.62 -7.36 -2.85
C ARG A 373 22.96 -8.85 -2.90
N ASP A 374 22.21 -9.59 -3.68
CA ASP A 374 22.17 -11.05 -3.61
C ASP A 374 23.22 -11.68 -4.54
N ASP A 375 23.37 -11.13 -5.75
CA ASP A 375 24.19 -11.73 -6.81
C ASP A 375 25.55 -11.07 -6.95
N TYR A 376 25.62 -9.72 -6.89
CA TYR A 376 26.83 -8.97 -7.19
C TYR A 376 27.71 -8.73 -5.96
N LEU A 377 27.24 -7.92 -4.98
CA LEU A 377 28.02 -7.55 -3.79
C LEU A 377 27.88 -8.53 -2.64
N ARG A 378 26.83 -9.35 -2.63
CA ARG A 378 26.48 -10.29 -1.55
C ARG A 378 26.47 -9.62 -0.17
N SER A 379 25.96 -8.40 -0.10
CA SER A 379 25.91 -7.56 1.08
C SER A 379 24.49 -7.04 1.34
N ASN A 380 24.06 -7.12 2.59
CA ASN A 380 22.77 -6.58 3.02
C ASN A 380 22.80 -5.04 3.19
N GLU A 381 23.98 -4.43 3.25
CA GLU A 381 24.15 -2.98 3.37
C GLU A 381 24.31 -2.33 1.99
N LEU A 382 23.23 -2.34 1.21
CA LEU A 382 23.18 -1.66 -0.06
C LEU A 382 21.86 -0.88 -0.19
N PHE A 383 21.94 0.38 -0.56
CA PHE A 383 20.80 1.29 -0.60
C PHE A 383 20.77 2.04 -1.93
N VAL A 384 19.74 1.79 -2.75
CA VAL A 384 19.52 2.55 -3.99
C VAL A 384 19.10 3.97 -3.63
N VAL A 385 19.85 4.96 -4.12
CA VAL A 385 19.73 6.36 -3.70
C VAL A 385 18.54 7.06 -4.35
N HIS A 386 18.26 6.77 -5.61
CA HIS A 386 17.14 7.33 -6.36
C HIS A 386 16.49 6.27 -7.24
N ARG A 387 15.39 6.61 -7.90
CA ARG A 387 14.64 5.65 -8.72
C ARG A 387 14.52 6.12 -10.15
N LEU A 388 14.65 5.19 -11.07
CA LEU A 388 14.17 5.29 -12.44
C LEU A 388 12.86 4.50 -12.56
N ASP A 389 11.97 4.92 -13.44
CA ASP A 389 10.79 4.12 -13.79
C ASP A 389 11.22 2.76 -14.35
N MET A 390 10.39 1.73 -14.20
CA MET A 390 10.71 0.38 -14.67
C MET A 390 11.11 0.38 -16.16
N ALA A 391 10.36 1.09 -17.00
CA ALA A 391 10.61 1.16 -18.43
C ALA A 391 11.80 2.06 -18.82
N THR A 392 12.28 2.94 -17.93
CA THR A 392 13.41 3.85 -18.18
C THR A 392 14.72 3.13 -17.94
N SER A 393 15.68 3.25 -18.85
CA SER A 393 17.05 2.74 -18.69
C SER A 393 18.03 3.82 -18.26
N GLY A 394 19.27 3.44 -17.91
CA GLY A 394 20.40 4.35 -17.68
C GLY A 394 20.91 4.37 -16.24
N LEU A 395 21.65 5.42 -15.90
CA LEU A 395 22.46 5.54 -14.69
C LEU A 395 21.63 5.51 -13.39
N LEU A 396 21.99 4.61 -12.50
CA LEU A 396 21.35 4.42 -11.19
C LEU A 396 22.43 4.27 -10.11
N ILE A 397 22.37 5.13 -9.06
CA ILE A 397 23.34 5.14 -7.97
C ILE A 397 22.81 4.29 -6.80
N ALA A 398 23.69 3.47 -6.22
CA ALA A 398 23.50 2.80 -4.96
C ALA A 398 24.67 3.08 -4.01
N ALA A 399 24.35 3.24 -2.73
CA ALA A 399 25.29 3.47 -1.63
C ALA A 399 25.61 2.15 -0.91
N LYS A 400 26.86 1.94 -0.52
CA LYS A 400 27.34 0.74 0.18
C LYS A 400 27.27 0.88 1.71
N SER A 401 26.81 2.03 2.22
CA SER A 401 26.55 2.23 3.67
C SER A 401 25.39 3.21 3.89
N MET A 402 24.83 3.19 5.10
CA MET A 402 23.75 4.08 5.48
C MET A 402 24.21 5.56 5.57
N GLU A 403 25.45 5.81 5.91
CA GLU A 403 26.01 7.18 5.98
C GLU A 403 26.12 7.78 4.57
N VAL A 404 26.68 7.03 3.64
CA VAL A 404 26.79 7.42 2.23
C VAL A 404 25.41 7.62 1.61
N TYR A 405 24.46 6.74 1.93
CA TYR A 405 23.07 6.87 1.48
C TYR A 405 22.44 8.19 1.95
N LYS A 406 22.57 8.55 3.22
CA LYS A 406 22.01 9.79 3.78
C LYS A 406 22.61 11.03 3.13
N GLU A 407 23.92 11.04 2.91
CA GLU A 407 24.58 12.17 2.27
C GLU A 407 24.15 12.35 0.81
N LEU A 408 24.05 11.28 0.04
CA LEU A 408 23.55 11.35 -1.33
C LEU A 408 22.06 11.73 -1.38
N GLN A 409 21.24 11.22 -0.46
CA GLN A 409 19.83 11.62 -0.34
C GLN A 409 19.69 13.12 -0.06
N ARG A 410 20.57 13.71 0.77
CA ARG A 410 20.63 15.17 1.01
C ARG A 410 20.89 15.91 -0.31
N GLN A 411 21.89 15.50 -1.08
CA GLN A 411 22.23 16.14 -2.36
C GLN A 411 21.06 16.06 -3.36
N PHE A 412 20.34 14.93 -3.41
CA PHE A 412 19.11 14.81 -4.21
C PHE A 412 17.99 15.73 -3.73
N ALA A 413 17.79 15.85 -2.42
CA ALA A 413 16.75 16.69 -1.81
C ALA A 413 17.04 18.18 -2.04
N GLU A 414 18.30 18.59 -1.93
CA GLU A 414 18.79 19.96 -2.14
C GLU A 414 19.00 20.30 -3.62
N ARG A 415 18.77 19.33 -4.53
CA ARG A 415 18.92 19.48 -5.98
C ARG A 415 20.35 19.81 -6.45
N GLU A 416 21.33 19.39 -5.70
CA GLU A 416 22.75 19.49 -6.05
C GLU A 416 23.13 18.51 -7.16
N VAL A 417 22.43 17.35 -7.23
CA VAL A 417 22.66 16.34 -8.26
C VAL A 417 22.07 16.80 -9.60
N LYS A 418 22.93 16.94 -10.62
CA LYS A 418 22.49 17.23 -11.99
C LYS A 418 22.25 15.94 -12.75
N LYS A 419 21.19 15.89 -13.53
CA LYS A 419 20.77 14.70 -14.28
C LYS A 419 20.42 15.12 -15.70
N GLN A 420 20.86 14.33 -16.67
CA GLN A 420 20.41 14.45 -18.06
C GLN A 420 19.82 13.13 -18.54
N TYR A 421 18.80 13.25 -19.36
CA TYR A 421 18.14 12.12 -20.01
C TYR A 421 18.13 12.36 -21.51
N ILE A 422 18.29 11.32 -22.29
CA ILE A 422 18.05 11.32 -23.73
C ILE A 422 16.77 10.55 -24.01
N ALA A 423 15.91 11.14 -24.82
CA ALA A 423 14.69 10.49 -25.30
C ALA A 423 14.56 10.65 -26.82
N LEU A 424 13.90 9.67 -27.44
CA LEU A 424 13.43 9.76 -28.81
C LEU A 424 11.92 10.00 -28.76
N LEU A 425 11.46 11.12 -29.34
CA LEU A 425 10.03 11.48 -29.37
C LEU A 425 9.38 11.02 -30.66
N ASP A 426 8.12 10.62 -30.59
CA ASP A 426 7.25 10.33 -31.75
C ASP A 426 6.71 11.66 -32.29
N GLY A 427 7.57 12.35 -33.05
CA GLY A 427 7.33 13.67 -33.60
C GLY A 427 8.44 14.68 -33.26
N VAL A 428 8.32 15.89 -33.77
CA VAL A 428 9.25 16.99 -33.54
C VAL A 428 8.53 18.12 -32.82
N PRO A 429 9.00 18.51 -31.62
CA PRO A 429 8.42 19.62 -30.87
C PRO A 429 8.47 20.94 -31.66
N GLN A 430 7.50 21.83 -31.42
CA GLN A 430 7.42 23.14 -32.07
C GLN A 430 8.63 24.02 -31.79
N ASN A 431 9.14 23.99 -30.57
CA ASN A 431 10.34 24.72 -30.14
C ASN A 431 11.50 23.75 -29.94
N SER A 432 12.70 24.15 -30.34
CA SER A 432 13.92 23.35 -30.23
C SER A 432 14.47 23.29 -28.79
N GLU A 433 14.12 24.23 -27.92
CA GLU A 433 14.51 24.23 -26.50
C GLU A 433 13.51 25.05 -25.66
N GLY A 434 13.47 24.76 -24.35
CA GLY A 434 12.58 25.47 -23.46
C GLY A 434 12.50 24.87 -22.07
N VAL A 435 11.52 25.36 -21.30
CA VAL A 435 11.19 24.88 -19.94
C VAL A 435 9.71 24.48 -19.89
N ILE A 436 9.45 23.29 -19.34
CA ILE A 436 8.09 22.80 -19.12
C ILE A 436 7.81 22.85 -17.62
N GLU A 437 6.75 23.56 -17.24
CA GLU A 437 6.32 23.74 -15.86
C GLU A 437 4.86 23.28 -15.71
N LEU A 438 4.66 21.98 -15.55
CA LEU A 438 3.34 21.38 -15.44
C LEU A 438 3.24 20.60 -14.12
N PRO A 439 2.36 20.99 -13.17
CA PRO A 439 2.21 20.28 -11.90
C PRO A 439 1.62 18.89 -12.10
N LEU A 440 2.16 17.88 -11.40
CA LEU A 440 1.81 16.48 -11.60
C LEU A 440 1.14 15.87 -10.37
N ALA A 441 0.10 15.08 -10.61
CA ALA A 441 -0.58 14.23 -9.64
C ALA A 441 -0.80 12.83 -10.19
N ALA A 442 -1.03 11.87 -9.29
CA ALA A 442 -1.42 10.52 -9.69
C ALA A 442 -2.76 10.54 -10.43
N ASP A 443 -2.84 9.87 -11.58
CA ASP A 443 -4.10 9.64 -12.25
C ASP A 443 -4.76 8.40 -11.65
N TYR A 444 -5.63 8.63 -10.68
CA TYR A 444 -6.29 7.55 -9.95
C TYR A 444 -7.26 6.75 -10.81
N GLU A 445 -7.75 7.33 -11.91
CA GLU A 445 -8.64 6.66 -12.86
C GLU A 445 -7.87 5.68 -13.75
N ASN A 446 -6.62 6.02 -14.10
CA ASN A 446 -5.81 5.27 -15.06
C ASN A 446 -4.45 4.88 -14.45
N ARG A 447 -4.41 4.31 -13.25
CA ARG A 447 -3.16 3.85 -12.64
C ARG A 447 -2.41 2.86 -13.56
N PRO A 448 -1.07 2.98 -13.67
CA PRO A 448 -0.14 3.78 -12.87
C PRO A 448 0.14 5.18 -13.42
N ARG A 449 -0.68 5.72 -14.30
CA ARG A 449 -0.48 7.02 -14.96
C ARG A 449 -0.40 8.16 -13.94
N GLN A 450 0.32 9.20 -14.34
CA GLN A 450 0.27 10.54 -13.76
C GLN A 450 -0.45 11.46 -14.73
N LYS A 451 -0.96 12.59 -14.24
CA LYS A 451 -1.63 13.62 -15.04
C LYS A 451 -1.19 15.01 -14.62
N VAL A 452 -1.39 15.98 -15.50
CA VAL A 452 -1.26 17.40 -15.15
C VAL A 452 -2.49 17.79 -14.31
N ASP A 453 -2.25 18.36 -13.14
CA ASP A 453 -3.31 18.80 -12.22
C ASP A 453 -2.89 20.12 -11.57
N TYR A 454 -3.52 21.20 -11.99
CA TYR A 454 -3.22 22.54 -11.50
C TYR A 454 -3.79 22.85 -10.10
N VAL A 455 -4.65 21.97 -9.56
CA VAL A 455 -5.29 22.16 -8.25
C VAL A 455 -4.52 21.43 -7.14
N SER A 456 -4.21 20.16 -7.37
CA SER A 456 -3.59 19.27 -6.36
C SER A 456 -2.20 18.74 -6.75
N GLY A 457 -1.75 19.06 -7.97
CA GLY A 457 -0.49 18.57 -8.51
C GLY A 457 0.72 19.18 -7.80
N LYS A 458 1.76 18.37 -7.65
CA LYS A 458 3.05 18.82 -7.13
C LYS A 458 3.85 19.53 -8.25
N PRO A 459 4.48 20.69 -7.99
CA PRO A 459 5.29 21.37 -8.98
C PRO A 459 6.32 20.45 -9.63
N ALA A 460 6.39 20.49 -10.95
CA ALA A 460 7.36 19.74 -11.73
C ALA A 460 7.92 20.62 -12.84
N VAL A 461 9.25 20.65 -12.98
CA VAL A 461 9.99 21.52 -13.90
C VAL A 461 11.00 20.68 -14.67
N THR A 462 10.97 20.78 -16.00
CA THR A 462 11.89 20.10 -16.92
C THR A 462 12.43 21.09 -17.95
N ARG A 463 13.74 21.21 -18.06
CA ARG A 463 14.39 21.86 -19.20
C ARG A 463 14.59 20.84 -20.31
N TYR A 464 14.46 21.26 -21.57
CA TYR A 464 14.68 20.38 -22.71
C TYR A 464 15.40 21.10 -23.85
N LYS A 465 16.08 20.30 -24.65
CA LYS A 465 16.69 20.74 -25.90
C LYS A 465 16.65 19.63 -26.94
N VAL A 466 16.11 19.91 -28.11
CA VAL A 466 16.21 19.05 -29.29
C VAL A 466 17.68 19.06 -29.73
N VAL A 467 18.29 17.89 -29.76
CA VAL A 467 19.73 17.75 -30.12
C VAL A 467 19.91 17.20 -31.52
N ASP A 468 18.90 16.46 -32.01
CA ASP A 468 18.92 15.91 -33.38
C ASP A 468 17.50 15.58 -33.84
N CYS A 469 17.31 15.33 -35.13
CA CYS A 469 16.08 14.83 -35.74
C CYS A 469 16.44 13.67 -36.66
N VAL A 470 15.82 12.53 -36.42
CA VAL A 470 16.07 11.28 -37.15
C VAL A 470 14.79 10.76 -37.79
N GLU A 471 14.93 10.07 -38.91
CA GLU A 471 13.81 9.36 -39.51
C GLU A 471 13.80 7.91 -39.00
N ARG A 472 12.67 7.46 -38.47
CA ARG A 472 12.47 6.08 -38.01
C ARG A 472 11.10 5.58 -38.46
N ASP A 473 11.09 4.44 -39.15
CA ASP A 473 9.87 3.82 -39.69
C ASP A 473 9.02 4.79 -40.56
N GLY A 474 9.68 5.66 -41.34
CA GLY A 474 9.04 6.67 -42.21
C GLY A 474 8.45 7.87 -41.44
N ARG A 475 8.79 8.07 -40.17
CA ARG A 475 8.36 9.20 -39.33
C ARG A 475 9.55 10.03 -38.87
N GLN A 476 9.34 11.33 -38.82
CA GLN A 476 10.31 12.26 -38.21
C GLN A 476 10.22 12.15 -36.69
N CYS A 477 11.33 11.82 -36.04
CA CYS A 477 11.48 11.68 -34.59
C CYS A 477 12.53 12.68 -34.10
N ALA A 478 12.28 13.35 -32.98
CA ALA A 478 13.27 14.23 -32.35
C ALA A 478 14.04 13.49 -31.26
N VAL A 479 15.38 13.62 -31.30
CA VAL A 479 16.26 13.26 -30.19
C VAL A 479 16.29 14.46 -29.22
N VAL A 480 15.80 14.27 -28.01
CA VAL A 480 15.68 15.35 -27.04
C VAL A 480 16.49 15.05 -25.78
N ARG A 481 17.29 16.02 -25.37
CA ARG A 481 17.96 16.04 -24.07
C ARG A 481 17.06 16.74 -23.06
N PHE A 482 16.75 16.04 -21.97
CA PHE A 482 16.00 16.55 -20.83
C PHE A 482 16.90 16.77 -19.61
N GLU A 483 16.68 17.88 -18.90
CA GLU A 483 17.29 18.18 -17.61
C GLU A 483 16.17 18.43 -16.58
N PRO A 484 15.74 17.39 -15.84
CA PRO A 484 14.68 17.53 -14.85
C PRO A 484 15.22 18.26 -13.60
N VAL A 485 14.67 19.43 -13.31
CA VAL A 485 14.94 20.21 -12.08
C VAL A 485 14.26 19.55 -10.87
N THR A 486 13.13 18.91 -11.10
CA THR A 486 12.38 18.11 -10.11
C THR A 486 12.36 16.65 -10.54
N GLY A 487 12.01 15.73 -9.62
CA GLY A 487 11.96 14.28 -9.89
C GLY A 487 10.60 13.68 -9.53
N ARG A 488 9.53 14.03 -10.27
CA ARG A 488 8.20 13.42 -10.05
C ARG A 488 8.06 12.14 -10.86
N THR A 489 7.24 11.23 -10.38
CA THR A 489 6.92 9.98 -11.09
C THR A 489 6.43 10.30 -12.50
N HIS A 490 6.96 9.61 -13.51
CA HIS A 490 6.66 9.79 -14.93
C HIS A 490 6.82 11.22 -15.46
N GLN A 491 7.58 12.10 -14.79
CA GLN A 491 7.64 13.51 -15.12
C GLN A 491 7.96 13.77 -16.59
N LEU A 492 9.06 13.22 -17.11
CA LEU A 492 9.49 13.44 -18.50
C LEU A 492 8.47 12.88 -19.49
N ARG A 493 7.86 11.76 -19.17
CA ARG A 493 6.86 11.08 -20.00
C ARG A 493 5.59 11.93 -20.15
N VAL A 494 5.08 12.48 -19.03
CA VAL A 494 3.89 13.37 -19.07
C VAL A 494 4.23 14.70 -19.72
N HIS A 495 5.38 15.30 -19.40
CA HIS A 495 5.81 16.58 -19.99
C HIS A 495 5.98 16.48 -21.51
N SER A 496 6.45 15.34 -22.00
CA SER A 496 6.57 15.11 -23.46
C SER A 496 5.20 14.92 -24.12
N ALA A 497 4.31 14.13 -23.51
CA ALA A 497 3.05 13.73 -24.15
C ALA A 497 1.92 14.76 -24.00
N HIS A 498 1.97 15.64 -22.97
CA HIS A 498 0.88 16.56 -22.68
C HIS A 498 0.85 17.73 -23.67
N LYS A 499 -0.37 18.13 -24.12
CA LYS A 499 -0.59 19.24 -25.08
C LYS A 499 0.03 20.59 -24.66
N SER A 500 0.05 20.85 -23.35
CA SER A 500 0.71 22.05 -22.81
C SER A 500 2.21 21.83 -22.52
N GLY A 501 2.74 20.65 -22.81
CA GLY A 501 4.16 20.32 -22.80
C GLY A 501 4.71 20.33 -24.23
N LEU A 502 5.27 19.19 -24.67
CA LEU A 502 5.81 19.09 -26.02
C LEU A 502 4.78 18.60 -27.05
N ASP A 503 3.68 18.04 -26.61
CA ASP A 503 2.68 17.36 -27.47
C ASP A 503 3.28 16.29 -28.41
N CYS A 504 4.42 15.73 -28.00
CA CYS A 504 5.18 14.69 -28.68
C CYS A 504 5.55 13.60 -27.66
N PRO A 505 4.77 12.50 -27.58
CA PRO A 505 5.06 11.40 -26.65
C PRO A 505 6.44 10.80 -26.90
N ILE A 506 7.05 10.22 -25.87
CA ILE A 506 8.27 9.44 -26.04
C ILE A 506 7.93 8.17 -26.82
N LEU A 507 8.74 7.83 -27.82
CA LEU A 507 8.54 6.64 -28.64
C LEU A 507 8.55 5.36 -27.78
N GLY A 508 7.57 4.50 -28.01
CA GLY A 508 7.38 3.26 -27.24
C GLY A 508 6.77 3.44 -25.85
N ASP A 509 6.25 4.63 -25.52
CA ASP A 509 5.55 4.86 -24.26
C ASP A 509 4.12 4.31 -24.29
N ALA A 510 3.94 3.08 -23.78
CA ALA A 510 2.64 2.42 -23.70
C ALA A 510 1.62 3.12 -22.76
N LEU A 511 2.05 4.06 -21.92
CA LEU A 511 1.15 4.78 -21.02
C LEU A 511 0.68 6.13 -21.58
N TYR A 512 1.54 6.87 -22.27
CA TYR A 512 1.26 8.24 -22.71
C TYR A 512 1.34 8.45 -24.21
N GLY A 513 1.72 7.41 -24.97
CA GLY A 513 1.83 7.40 -26.43
C GLY A 513 1.42 6.07 -27.01
N SER A 514 2.16 5.59 -28.00
CA SER A 514 1.99 4.29 -28.64
C SER A 514 2.97 3.27 -28.11
N ALA A 515 2.50 2.07 -27.76
CA ALA A 515 3.36 0.97 -27.34
C ALA A 515 4.36 0.62 -28.44
N GLY A 516 5.59 0.30 -28.06
CA GLY A 516 6.67 -0.13 -28.95
C GLY A 516 7.51 -1.21 -28.27
N GLU A 517 8.64 -1.55 -28.86
CA GLU A 517 9.57 -2.54 -28.32
C GLU A 517 10.01 -2.20 -26.89
N ARG A 518 10.31 -0.93 -26.64
CA ARG A 518 10.66 -0.39 -25.32
C ARG A 518 10.39 1.12 -25.27
N LEU A 519 10.34 1.67 -24.08
CA LEU A 519 10.35 3.13 -23.89
C LEU A 519 11.73 3.68 -24.28
N MET A 520 11.79 4.61 -25.24
CA MET A 520 13.02 5.25 -25.70
C MET A 520 13.37 6.46 -24.79
N LEU A 521 13.59 6.18 -23.50
CA LEU A 521 14.00 7.12 -22.47
C LEU A 521 15.16 6.54 -21.66
N HIS A 522 16.25 7.29 -21.55
CA HIS A 522 17.49 6.86 -20.92
C HIS A 522 18.11 7.95 -20.04
N ALA A 523 18.45 7.63 -18.80
CA ALA A 523 19.21 8.48 -17.89
C ALA A 523 20.69 8.47 -18.31
N SER A 524 21.08 9.44 -19.15
CA SER A 524 22.36 9.40 -19.86
C SER A 524 23.52 9.99 -19.08
N ARG A 525 23.29 10.99 -18.20
CA ARG A 525 24.36 11.64 -17.43
C ARG A 525 23.91 11.98 -16.04
N ILE A 526 24.83 11.82 -15.09
CA ILE A 526 24.64 12.22 -13.70
C ILE A 526 25.91 12.87 -13.16
N GLU A 527 25.75 13.99 -12.43
CA GLU A 527 26.84 14.73 -11.78
C GLU A 527 26.45 14.95 -10.31
N PHE A 528 27.36 14.61 -9.39
CA PHE A 528 27.16 14.72 -7.94
C PHE A 528 28.51 14.83 -7.21
N VAL A 529 28.49 15.29 -5.96
CA VAL A 529 29.69 15.32 -5.12
C VAL A 529 29.87 13.99 -4.41
N HIS A 530 31.03 13.38 -4.57
CA HIS A 530 31.32 12.10 -3.91
C HIS A 530 31.23 12.24 -2.39
N PRO A 531 30.45 11.36 -1.70
CA PRO A 531 30.12 11.55 -0.28
C PRO A 531 31.34 11.49 0.66
N ILE A 532 32.40 10.78 0.29
CA ILE A 532 33.61 10.63 1.12
C ILE A 532 34.73 11.55 0.60
N SER A 533 35.17 11.42 -0.66
CA SER A 533 36.31 12.19 -1.20
C SER A 533 36.00 13.67 -1.45
N ARG A 534 34.70 14.05 -1.50
CA ARG A 534 34.22 15.42 -1.83
C ARG A 534 34.56 15.88 -3.24
N GLU A 535 35.05 15.01 -4.08
CA GLU A 535 35.32 15.33 -5.49
C GLU A 535 34.01 15.31 -6.29
N ASN A 536 33.99 16.10 -7.36
CA ASN A 536 32.87 16.11 -8.29
C ASN A 536 32.96 14.88 -9.21
N ILE A 537 31.97 14.01 -9.17
CA ILE A 537 31.87 12.83 -10.03
C ILE A 537 30.88 13.14 -11.15
N GLU A 538 31.33 12.95 -12.38
CA GLU A 538 30.52 13.06 -13.58
C GLU A 538 30.59 11.74 -14.35
N LEU A 539 29.43 11.11 -14.59
CA LEU A 539 29.32 9.84 -15.31
C LEU A 539 28.34 10.00 -16.48
N GLU A 540 28.70 9.40 -17.60
CA GLU A 540 27.89 9.39 -18.80
C GLU A 540 27.73 7.97 -19.35
N CYS A 541 26.52 7.65 -19.83
CA CYS A 541 26.18 6.41 -20.50
C CYS A 541 25.20 6.75 -21.63
N LEU A 542 25.59 6.54 -22.88
CA LEU A 542 24.75 6.85 -24.03
C LEU A 542 23.75 5.73 -24.33
N PRO A 543 22.52 6.05 -24.74
CA PRO A 543 21.52 5.06 -25.07
C PRO A 543 21.83 4.37 -26.42
N SER A 544 21.61 3.05 -26.49
CA SER A 544 21.81 2.26 -27.72
C SER A 544 20.84 2.60 -28.86
N PHE A 545 19.80 3.38 -28.60
CA PHE A 545 18.81 3.76 -29.62
C PHE A 545 19.10 5.10 -30.33
N VAL A 546 20.18 5.76 -29.94
CA VAL A 546 20.70 6.99 -30.57
C VAL A 546 22.12 6.66 -31.01
N GLY A 547 22.27 6.11 -32.18
CA GLY A 547 23.53 5.72 -32.76
C GLY A 547 23.44 5.55 -34.26
#